data_f7bcff542b796a90b96590855d14c886
#
_entry.id   f7bcff542b796a90b96590855d14c886
#
_cell.length_a   1.000
_cell.length_b   1.000
_cell.length_c   1.000
_cell.angle_alpha   90.00
_cell.angle_beta   90.00
_cell.angle_gamma   90.00
#
_symmetry.space_group_name_H-M   'P 1'
#
loop_
_entity.id
_entity.type
_entity.pdbx_description
1 polymer ?
#
loop_
_entity_poly.entity_id
_entity_poly.type
_entity_poly.pdbx_seq_one_letter_code
_entity_poly.pdbx_strand_id
1 'polypeptide(L)'
;MLNSIIPDLNFIEYGGGQIAYRESGQGPTILLFHGMNGSSKSWASLFNSLGDKFRLVAWDAPSFGESDVFGDSIEDYTNAAKALISSLEVEDIIIIGHSMGGLIATRLAGDKDVSRAGFVLSSCHLGFGRPKGEALMSRYADRINALTEREVDMSYALERAQRSTPEGTPKHVREYLVEVAKGARMELSLIHI
;
A
#
# COMPACT_ATOMS: atom_id res chain seq x y z
N MET A 1 -15.39 -12.00 10.07
CA MET A 1 -16.28 -11.06 9.39
C MET A 1 -15.57 -10.12 8.42
N LEU A 2 -14.49 -9.40 8.74
CA LEU A 2 -13.78 -8.60 7.70
C LEU A 2 -13.07 -9.48 6.66
N ASN A 3 -12.56 -10.64 7.03
CA ASN A 3 -11.93 -11.59 6.09
C ASN A 3 -12.89 -12.18 5.04
N SER A 4 -14.18 -12.24 5.33
CA SER A 4 -15.20 -12.73 4.36
C SER A 4 -15.58 -11.68 3.29
N ILE A 5 -15.05 -10.47 3.41
CA ILE A 5 -15.34 -9.34 2.52
C ILE A 5 -14.14 -9.08 1.57
N ILE A 6 -13.01 -9.73 1.84
CA ILE A 6 -11.80 -9.55 1.05
C ILE A 6 -11.91 -10.39 -0.22
N PRO A 7 -11.84 -9.78 -1.42
CA PRO A 7 -11.84 -10.52 -2.68
C PRO A 7 -10.63 -11.44 -2.81
N ASP A 8 -10.72 -12.42 -3.70
CA ASP A 8 -9.60 -13.30 -4.04
C ASP A 8 -8.43 -12.52 -4.65
N LEU A 9 -7.24 -13.10 -4.58
CA LEU A 9 -6.04 -12.55 -5.20
C LEU A 9 -6.04 -12.77 -6.70
N ASN A 10 -5.60 -11.77 -7.42
CA ASN A 10 -5.21 -11.81 -8.82
C ASN A 10 -3.74 -11.41 -8.92
N PHE A 11 -3.12 -11.72 -10.05
CA PHE A 11 -1.71 -11.43 -10.30
C PHE A 11 -1.51 -10.89 -11.71
N ILE A 12 -0.52 -10.03 -11.86
CA ILE A 12 0.06 -9.67 -13.16
C ILE A 12 1.53 -10.04 -13.19
N GLU A 13 2.02 -10.44 -14.34
CA GLU A 13 3.47 -10.63 -14.56
C GLU A 13 4.17 -9.27 -14.68
N TYR A 14 5.27 -9.09 -13.94
CA TYR A 14 6.09 -7.89 -13.98
C TYR A 14 7.51 -8.19 -13.57
N GLY A 15 8.50 -7.71 -14.34
CA GLY A 15 9.92 -7.75 -13.99
C GLY A 15 10.49 -9.15 -13.70
N GLY A 16 9.88 -10.22 -14.22
CA GLY A 16 10.27 -11.61 -13.96
C GLY A 16 9.67 -12.21 -12.70
N GLY A 17 8.71 -11.56 -12.08
CA GLY A 17 7.89 -12.04 -10.96
C GLY A 17 6.46 -11.52 -11.09
N GLN A 18 5.72 -11.41 -9.99
CA GLN A 18 4.30 -11.11 -9.97
C GLN A 18 3.94 -9.97 -9.03
N ILE A 19 3.00 -9.11 -9.47
CA ILE A 19 2.33 -8.13 -8.62
C ILE A 19 0.95 -8.67 -8.30
N ALA A 20 0.66 -8.80 -7.01
CA ALA A 20 -0.63 -9.24 -6.50
C ALA A 20 -1.60 -8.06 -6.33
N TYR A 21 -2.87 -8.30 -6.60
CA TYR A 21 -3.94 -7.34 -6.33
C TYR A 21 -5.25 -8.07 -6.05
N ARG A 22 -6.22 -7.34 -5.51
CA ARG A 22 -7.59 -7.80 -5.29
C ARG A 22 -8.53 -6.85 -5.98
N GLU A 23 -9.57 -7.39 -6.58
CA GLU A 23 -10.60 -6.56 -7.18
C GLU A 23 -12.01 -7.06 -6.88
N SER A 24 -12.94 -6.13 -6.83
CA SER A 24 -14.37 -6.42 -6.81
C SER A 24 -15.18 -5.25 -7.33
N GLY A 25 -16.42 -5.53 -7.67
CA GLY A 25 -17.38 -4.54 -8.15
C GLY A 25 -17.28 -4.27 -9.64
N GLN A 26 -18.13 -3.36 -10.10
CA GLN A 26 -18.23 -2.91 -11.49
C GLN A 26 -18.49 -1.40 -11.53
N GLY A 27 -18.22 -0.77 -12.67
CA GLY A 27 -18.40 0.67 -12.84
C GLY A 27 -17.06 1.41 -12.91
N PRO A 28 -17.03 2.72 -12.56
CA PRO A 28 -15.81 3.50 -12.59
C PRO A 28 -14.72 2.88 -11.71
N THR A 29 -13.49 2.81 -12.23
CA THR A 29 -12.40 2.13 -11.54
C THR A 29 -11.71 3.02 -10.51
N ILE A 30 -11.55 2.50 -9.29
CA ILE A 30 -10.77 3.11 -8.22
C ILE A 30 -9.57 2.21 -7.90
N LEU A 31 -8.37 2.73 -8.05
CA LEU A 31 -7.13 2.09 -7.61
C LEU A 31 -6.81 2.51 -6.17
N LEU A 32 -6.43 1.54 -5.36
CA LEU A 32 -6.21 1.68 -3.92
C LEU A 32 -4.76 1.31 -3.58
N PHE A 33 -3.93 2.31 -3.27
CA PHE A 33 -2.52 2.16 -2.94
C PHE A 33 -2.31 2.31 -1.43
N HIS A 34 -1.95 1.21 -0.77
CA HIS A 34 -1.78 1.16 0.68
C HIS A 34 -0.51 1.89 1.14
N GLY A 35 -0.46 2.19 2.43
CA GLY A 35 0.72 2.72 3.10
C GLY A 35 1.71 1.63 3.51
N MET A 36 2.86 2.06 4.01
CA MET A 36 3.87 1.17 4.59
C MET A 36 3.25 0.25 5.65
N ASN A 37 3.64 -1.02 5.64
CA ASN A 37 3.07 -2.09 6.47
C ASN A 37 1.59 -2.43 6.18
N GLY A 38 1.05 -1.95 5.05
CA GLY A 38 -0.26 -2.34 4.55
C GLY A 38 -0.17 -3.42 3.47
N SER A 39 -1.32 -3.73 2.92
CA SER A 39 -1.51 -4.60 1.75
C SER A 39 -2.87 -4.30 1.13
N SER A 40 -3.25 -5.00 0.07
CA SER A 40 -4.60 -4.95 -0.50
C SER A 40 -5.70 -5.19 0.55
N LYS A 41 -5.42 -5.96 1.59
CA LYS A 41 -6.32 -6.20 2.72
C LYS A 41 -6.66 -4.92 3.50
N SER A 42 -5.82 -3.91 3.50
CA SER A 42 -6.08 -2.64 4.19
C SER A 42 -7.38 -1.95 3.76
N TRP A 43 -7.91 -2.35 2.62
CA TRP A 43 -9.08 -1.74 1.98
C TRP A 43 -10.40 -2.52 2.14
N ALA A 44 -10.44 -3.53 3.02
CA ALA A 44 -11.62 -4.37 3.22
C ALA A 44 -12.91 -3.58 3.47
N SER A 45 -12.85 -2.50 4.23
CA SER A 45 -14.02 -1.64 4.47
C SER A 45 -14.53 -0.95 3.21
N LEU A 46 -13.63 -0.57 2.29
CA LEU A 46 -14.02 0.03 1.02
C LEU A 46 -14.64 -1.00 0.08
N PHE A 47 -14.09 -2.20 0.00
CA PHE A 47 -14.71 -3.29 -0.77
C PHE A 47 -16.15 -3.52 -0.33
N ASN A 48 -16.41 -3.50 0.98
CA ASN A 48 -17.75 -3.66 1.52
C ASN A 48 -18.69 -2.47 1.26
N SER A 49 -18.16 -1.25 1.27
CA SER A 49 -19.04 -0.05 1.24
C SER A 49 -19.21 0.56 -0.14
N LEU A 50 -18.31 0.28 -1.07
CA LEU A 50 -18.30 0.89 -2.39
C LEU A 50 -18.32 -0.11 -3.55
N GLY A 51 -18.14 -1.42 -3.29
CA GLY A 51 -18.07 -2.45 -4.33
C GLY A 51 -19.36 -2.63 -5.14
N ASP A 52 -20.47 -2.10 -4.69
CA ASP A 52 -21.73 -2.07 -5.44
C ASP A 52 -21.83 -0.94 -6.47
N LYS A 53 -20.91 0.05 -6.41
CA LYS A 53 -20.92 1.27 -7.25
C LYS A 53 -19.67 1.46 -8.08
N PHE A 54 -18.55 0.88 -7.65
CA PHE A 54 -17.25 1.06 -8.25
C PHE A 54 -16.55 -0.28 -8.44
N ARG A 55 -15.72 -0.37 -9.48
CA ARG A 55 -14.69 -1.40 -9.59
C ARG A 55 -13.51 -0.97 -8.72
N LEU A 56 -13.30 -1.65 -7.61
CA LEU A 56 -12.21 -1.38 -6.67
C LEU A 56 -11.06 -2.33 -6.96
N VAL A 57 -9.87 -1.79 -7.17
CA VAL A 57 -8.63 -2.55 -7.39
C VAL A 57 -7.62 -2.14 -6.34
N ALA A 58 -7.32 -3.01 -5.40
CA ALA A 58 -6.36 -2.80 -4.34
C ALA A 58 -5.12 -3.68 -4.55
N TRP A 59 -3.96 -3.09 -4.74
CA TRP A 59 -2.74 -3.83 -4.95
C TRP A 59 -2.02 -4.19 -3.65
N ASP A 60 -1.17 -5.17 -3.72
CA ASP A 60 -0.04 -5.32 -2.83
C ASP A 60 1.16 -4.65 -3.51
N ALA A 61 1.68 -3.58 -2.91
CA ALA A 61 2.86 -2.90 -3.47
C ALA A 61 4.02 -3.89 -3.61
N PRO A 62 4.96 -3.68 -4.54
CA PRO A 62 6.18 -4.49 -4.61
C PRO A 62 6.76 -4.71 -3.22
N SER A 63 7.12 -5.95 -2.92
CA SER A 63 7.68 -6.35 -1.63
C SER A 63 6.72 -6.36 -0.43
N PHE A 64 5.43 -6.13 -0.67
CA PHE A 64 4.38 -6.22 0.36
C PHE A 64 3.35 -7.29 0.00
N GLY A 65 2.66 -7.80 1.02
CA GLY A 65 1.63 -8.82 0.86
C GLY A 65 2.13 -10.03 0.07
N GLU A 66 1.44 -10.34 -1.02
CA GLU A 66 1.74 -11.47 -1.89
C GLU A 66 2.49 -11.05 -3.18
N SER A 67 2.88 -9.77 -3.32
CA SER A 67 3.72 -9.32 -4.42
C SER A 67 5.17 -9.70 -4.23
N ASP A 68 5.86 -10.02 -5.33
CA ASP A 68 7.29 -10.25 -5.33
C ASP A 68 8.10 -8.96 -5.07
N VAL A 69 9.40 -9.14 -4.84
CA VAL A 69 10.32 -8.04 -4.56
C VAL A 69 10.78 -7.40 -5.88
N PHE A 70 10.49 -6.12 -6.05
CA PHE A 70 10.93 -5.34 -7.22
C PHE A 70 11.50 -4.00 -6.77
N GLY A 71 12.81 -3.88 -6.83
CA GLY A 71 13.50 -2.64 -6.48
C GLY A 71 13.24 -2.18 -5.05
N ASP A 72 13.71 -1.00 -4.76
CA ASP A 72 13.66 -0.42 -3.43
C ASP A 72 13.40 1.10 -3.42
N SER A 73 12.95 1.64 -4.53
CA SER A 73 12.70 3.07 -4.70
C SER A 73 11.22 3.37 -4.97
N ILE A 74 10.80 4.60 -4.69
CA ILE A 74 9.47 5.10 -5.09
C ILE A 74 9.29 5.05 -6.62
N GLU A 75 10.37 5.16 -7.37
CA GLU A 75 10.33 5.04 -8.84
C GLU A 75 10.01 3.62 -9.27
N ASP A 76 10.64 2.60 -8.66
CA ASP A 76 10.34 1.20 -8.92
C ASP A 76 8.87 0.88 -8.62
N TYR A 77 8.36 1.37 -7.50
CA TYR A 77 6.95 1.22 -7.13
C TYR A 77 6.01 1.95 -8.08
N THR A 78 6.40 3.14 -8.55
CA THR A 78 5.62 3.87 -9.55
C THR A 78 5.57 3.13 -10.88
N ASN A 79 6.68 2.54 -11.32
CA ASN A 79 6.74 1.74 -12.54
C ASN A 79 5.90 0.46 -12.43
N ALA A 80 5.94 -0.21 -11.29
CA ALA A 80 5.08 -1.36 -11.02
C ALA A 80 3.59 -0.98 -11.01
N ALA A 81 3.24 0.17 -10.44
CA ALA A 81 1.87 0.69 -10.47
C ALA A 81 1.40 1.00 -11.90
N LYS A 82 2.28 1.56 -12.75
CA LYS A 82 1.99 1.78 -14.18
C LYS A 82 1.75 0.47 -14.92
N ALA A 83 2.54 -0.57 -14.63
CA ALA A 83 2.34 -1.89 -15.21
C ALA A 83 0.97 -2.48 -14.81
N LEU A 84 0.57 -2.35 -13.54
CA LEU A 84 -0.75 -2.75 -13.08
C LEU A 84 -1.84 -1.97 -13.82
N ILE A 85 -1.75 -0.63 -13.89
CA ILE A 85 -2.72 0.21 -14.59
C ILE A 85 -2.87 -0.23 -16.05
N SER A 86 -1.75 -0.47 -16.74
CA SER A 86 -1.76 -0.92 -18.13
C SER A 86 -2.43 -2.28 -18.32
N SER A 87 -2.23 -3.21 -17.37
CA SER A 87 -2.82 -4.56 -17.44
C SER A 87 -4.33 -4.58 -17.21
N LEU A 88 -4.87 -3.56 -16.54
CA LEU A 88 -6.30 -3.46 -16.28
C LEU A 88 -7.11 -2.96 -17.50
N GLU A 89 -6.43 -2.43 -18.51
CA GLU A 89 -7.04 -1.88 -19.73
C GLU A 89 -8.18 -0.88 -19.43
N VAL A 90 -7.94 0.02 -18.49
CA VAL A 90 -8.92 1.00 -18.01
C VAL A 90 -8.43 2.42 -18.24
N GLU A 91 -9.37 3.31 -18.53
CA GLU A 91 -9.18 4.76 -18.63
C GLU A 91 -9.92 5.48 -17.51
N ASP A 92 -9.59 6.75 -17.29
CA ASP A 92 -10.27 7.64 -16.36
C ASP A 92 -10.39 7.08 -14.93
N ILE A 93 -9.29 6.51 -14.45
CA ILE A 93 -9.20 5.93 -13.12
C ILE A 93 -9.17 7.00 -12.01
N ILE A 94 -9.78 6.68 -10.87
CA ILE A 94 -9.57 7.40 -9.62
C ILE A 94 -8.48 6.67 -8.83
N ILE A 95 -7.47 7.39 -8.37
CA ILE A 95 -6.39 6.82 -7.57
C ILE A 95 -6.49 7.31 -6.13
N ILE A 96 -6.62 6.37 -5.19
CA ILE A 96 -6.59 6.65 -3.75
C ILE A 96 -5.28 6.13 -3.19
N GLY A 97 -4.44 7.03 -2.68
CA GLY A 97 -3.16 6.69 -2.06
C GLY A 97 -3.11 7.06 -0.58
N HIS A 98 -2.79 6.09 0.27
CA HIS A 98 -2.57 6.31 1.69
C HIS A 98 -1.07 6.31 2.03
N SER A 99 -0.57 7.32 2.74
CA SER A 99 0.82 7.42 3.20
C SER A 99 1.83 7.19 2.05
N MET A 100 2.59 6.10 2.05
CA MET A 100 3.46 5.66 0.96
C MET A 100 2.73 5.58 -0.39
N GLY A 101 1.54 4.99 -0.42
CA GLY A 101 0.70 4.94 -1.61
C GLY A 101 0.32 6.33 -2.12
N GLY A 102 0.26 7.33 -1.24
CA GLY A 102 0.06 8.73 -1.61
C GLY A 102 1.25 9.34 -2.36
N LEU A 103 2.48 8.94 -2.02
CA LEU A 103 3.68 9.35 -2.76
C LEU A 103 3.68 8.77 -4.18
N ILE A 104 3.31 7.48 -4.31
CA ILE A 104 3.17 6.82 -5.62
C ILE A 104 2.07 7.52 -6.44
N ALA A 105 0.90 7.75 -5.84
CA ALA A 105 -0.20 8.46 -6.49
C ALA A 105 0.21 9.86 -6.97
N THR A 106 1.00 10.59 -6.18
CA THR A 106 1.51 11.93 -6.56
C THR A 106 2.46 11.85 -7.77
N ARG A 107 3.31 10.80 -7.86
CA ARG A 107 4.16 10.57 -9.03
C ARG A 107 3.33 10.27 -10.28
N LEU A 108 2.32 9.40 -10.16
CA LEU A 108 1.39 9.11 -11.26
C LEU A 108 0.58 10.35 -11.67
N ALA A 109 0.29 11.26 -10.74
CA ALA A 109 -0.38 12.52 -11.06
C ALA A 109 0.42 13.41 -12.01
N GLY A 110 1.74 13.36 -11.95
CA GLY A 110 2.64 14.05 -12.86
C GLY A 110 2.87 13.34 -14.20
N ASP A 111 2.46 12.08 -14.32
CA ASP A 111 2.69 11.25 -15.51
C ASP A 111 1.57 11.48 -16.53
N LYS A 112 1.95 11.88 -17.76
CA LYS A 112 1.00 12.19 -18.84
C LYS A 112 0.41 10.94 -19.49
N ASP A 113 1.09 9.81 -19.33
CA ASP A 113 0.69 8.54 -19.94
C ASP A 113 -0.36 7.80 -19.09
N VAL A 114 -0.67 8.30 -17.90
CA VAL A 114 -1.70 7.75 -17.01
C VAL A 114 -3.00 8.52 -17.18
N SER A 115 -3.98 7.90 -17.85
CA SER A 115 -5.36 8.44 -17.91
C SER A 115 -6.02 8.36 -16.54
N ARG A 116 -6.55 9.50 -16.07
CA ARG A 116 -7.08 9.61 -14.71
C ARG A 116 -8.20 10.63 -14.56
N ALA A 117 -9.24 10.26 -13.83
CA ALA A 117 -10.35 11.16 -13.45
C ALA A 117 -10.00 11.98 -12.20
N GLY A 118 -9.17 11.46 -11.29
CA GLY A 118 -8.81 12.19 -10.07
C GLY A 118 -7.93 11.42 -9.09
N PHE A 119 -7.54 12.13 -8.01
CA PHE A 119 -6.72 11.60 -6.93
C PHE A 119 -7.33 11.90 -5.57
N VAL A 120 -7.21 10.96 -4.64
CA VAL A 120 -7.44 11.15 -3.21
C VAL A 120 -6.16 10.82 -2.46
N LEU A 121 -5.58 11.81 -1.79
CA LEU A 121 -4.36 11.66 -1.02
C LEU A 121 -4.70 11.65 0.47
N SER A 122 -4.48 10.52 1.12
CA SER A 122 -4.80 10.31 2.53
C SER A 122 -3.53 10.16 3.36
N SER A 123 -3.38 10.99 4.41
CA SER A 123 -2.27 10.93 5.37
C SER A 123 -0.88 10.85 4.72
N CYS A 124 -0.70 11.54 3.58
CA CYS A 124 0.56 11.60 2.86
C CYS A 124 1.26 12.95 3.09
N HIS A 125 2.55 12.99 2.74
CA HIS A 125 3.37 14.19 2.76
C HIS A 125 4.28 14.22 1.52
N LEU A 126 4.83 15.37 1.19
CA LEU A 126 5.68 15.56 -0.01
C LEU A 126 7.11 15.00 0.15
N GLY A 127 7.36 14.21 1.17
CA GLY A 127 8.69 13.75 1.56
C GLY A 127 9.31 14.66 2.63
N PHE A 128 10.52 14.34 3.04
CA PHE A 128 11.21 15.07 4.11
C PHE A 128 12.10 16.21 3.59
N GLY A 129 12.05 16.48 2.28
CA GLY A 129 12.81 17.60 1.66
C GLY A 129 14.34 17.47 1.75
N ARG A 130 14.83 16.25 1.96
CA ARG A 130 16.26 16.03 2.13
C ARG A 130 16.98 15.93 0.79
N PRO A 131 18.03 16.72 0.55
CA PRO A 131 18.88 16.58 -0.63
C PRO A 131 19.52 15.18 -0.71
N LYS A 132 19.73 14.69 -1.95
CA LYS A 132 20.39 13.41 -2.17
C LYS A 132 21.81 13.45 -1.61
N GLY A 133 22.17 12.49 -0.77
CA GLY A 133 23.49 12.37 -0.16
C GLY A 133 23.64 13.03 1.23
N GLU A 134 22.63 13.75 1.72
CA GLU A 134 22.65 14.20 3.11
C GLU A 134 22.40 13.04 4.09
N ALA A 135 23.08 13.09 5.24
CA ALA A 135 22.89 12.09 6.30
C ALA A 135 21.44 12.12 6.85
N LEU A 136 20.90 10.96 7.18
CA LEU A 136 19.65 10.85 7.91
C LEU A 136 19.74 11.55 9.27
N MET A 137 18.68 12.28 9.68
CA MET A 137 18.60 12.74 11.05
C MET A 137 18.66 11.54 12.00
N SER A 138 19.38 11.66 13.13
CA SER A 138 19.62 10.55 14.07
C SER A 138 18.37 9.76 14.41
N ARG A 139 17.25 10.42 14.68
CA ARG A 139 15.94 9.76 14.98
C ARG A 139 15.47 8.80 13.88
N TYR A 140 15.84 9.03 12.63
CA TYR A 140 15.49 8.12 11.54
C TYR A 140 16.50 7.00 11.40
N ALA A 141 17.79 7.29 11.60
CA ALA A 141 18.84 6.28 11.65
C ALA A 141 18.58 5.28 12.79
N ASP A 142 18.24 5.76 13.99
CA ASP A 142 17.89 4.92 15.13
C ASP A 142 16.66 4.06 14.85
N ARG A 143 15.66 4.63 14.19
CA ARG A 143 14.46 3.88 13.79
C ARG A 143 14.77 2.82 12.73
N ILE A 144 15.62 3.13 11.76
CA ILE A 144 16.05 2.18 10.75
C ILE A 144 16.76 1.00 11.43
N ASN A 145 17.75 1.28 12.28
CA ASN A 145 18.50 0.25 13.00
C ASN A 145 17.56 -0.63 13.84
N ALA A 146 16.65 -0.02 14.59
CA ALA A 146 15.67 -0.75 15.39
C ALA A 146 14.70 -1.61 14.56
N LEU A 147 14.46 -1.24 13.30
CA LEU A 147 13.58 -1.98 12.40
C LEU A 147 14.33 -3.08 11.64
N THR A 148 15.59 -2.88 11.25
CA THR A 148 16.41 -3.90 10.56
C THR A 148 16.78 -5.08 11.45
N GLU A 149 16.87 -4.86 12.77
CA GLU A 149 17.20 -5.89 13.73
C GLU A 149 15.95 -6.67 14.24
N ARG A 150 14.76 -6.26 13.84
CA ARG A 150 13.51 -6.80 14.36
C ARG A 150 12.81 -7.68 13.34
N GLU A 151 12.53 -8.92 13.73
CA GLU A 151 11.66 -9.81 12.96
C GLU A 151 10.20 -9.33 12.99
N VAL A 152 9.49 -9.52 11.86
CA VAL A 152 8.04 -9.31 11.78
C VAL A 152 7.35 -10.55 12.33
N ASP A 153 7.23 -10.59 13.63
CA ASP A 153 6.55 -11.64 14.38
C ASP A 153 5.16 -11.19 14.86
N MET A 154 4.51 -12.06 15.60
CA MET A 154 3.22 -11.77 16.22
C MET A 154 3.30 -10.59 17.19
N SER A 155 4.42 -10.41 17.91
CA SER A 155 4.59 -9.33 18.88
C SER A 155 4.63 -7.97 18.16
N TYR A 156 5.32 -7.89 17.03
CA TYR A 156 5.34 -6.70 16.16
C TYR A 156 3.93 -6.36 15.67
N ALA A 157 3.20 -7.35 15.15
CA ALA A 157 1.87 -7.14 14.60
C ALA A 157 0.88 -6.64 15.67
N LEU A 158 0.95 -7.20 16.89
CA LEU A 158 0.13 -6.75 18.03
C LEU A 158 0.47 -5.32 18.45
N GLU A 159 1.75 -5.00 18.63
CA GLU A 159 2.21 -3.65 18.95
C GLU A 159 1.76 -2.64 17.90
N ARG A 160 1.91 -2.99 16.63
CA ARG A 160 1.51 -2.15 15.53
C ARG A 160 0.00 -1.87 15.50
N ALA A 161 -0.81 -2.91 15.70
CA ALA A 161 -2.26 -2.78 15.79
C ALA A 161 -2.66 -1.91 16.98
N GLN A 162 -2.03 -2.09 18.14
CA GLN A 162 -2.29 -1.30 19.33
C GLN A 162 -1.96 0.18 19.15
N ARG A 163 -0.81 0.49 18.55
CA ARG A 163 -0.39 1.88 18.25
C ARG A 163 -1.27 2.58 17.21
N SER A 164 -1.87 1.81 16.31
CA SER A 164 -2.69 2.33 15.21
C SER A 164 -4.16 2.49 15.56
N THR A 165 -4.57 2.11 16.79
CA THR A 165 -5.97 2.12 17.18
C THR A 165 -6.19 2.95 18.46
N PRO A 166 -7.18 3.87 18.47
CA PRO A 166 -7.60 4.57 19.67
C PRO A 166 -8.10 3.60 20.75
N GLU A 167 -8.11 4.06 21.98
CA GLU A 167 -8.78 3.36 23.07
C GLU A 167 -10.27 3.17 22.72
N GLY A 168 -10.82 2.00 23.07
CA GLY A 168 -12.21 1.66 22.74
C GLY A 168 -12.43 1.09 21.33
N THR A 169 -11.39 0.99 20.50
CA THR A 169 -11.51 0.32 19.18
C THR A 169 -12.04 -1.10 19.34
N PRO A 170 -13.09 -1.51 18.60
CA PRO A 170 -13.65 -2.85 18.68
C PRO A 170 -12.60 -3.95 18.46
N LYS A 171 -12.72 -5.05 19.21
CA LYS A 171 -11.76 -6.17 19.19
C LYS A 171 -11.52 -6.70 17.78
N HIS A 172 -12.59 -6.91 17.01
CA HIS A 172 -12.49 -7.45 15.63
C HIS A 172 -11.72 -6.53 14.67
N VAL A 173 -11.74 -5.21 14.89
CA VAL A 173 -10.94 -4.25 14.10
C VAL A 173 -9.46 -4.38 14.46
N ARG A 174 -9.13 -4.51 15.74
CA ARG A 174 -7.74 -4.72 16.19
C ARG A 174 -7.18 -6.05 15.68
N GLU A 175 -7.95 -7.13 15.77
CA GLU A 175 -7.57 -8.44 15.26
C GLU A 175 -7.31 -8.38 13.74
N TYR A 176 -8.15 -7.66 13.00
CA TYR A 176 -7.96 -7.46 11.59
C TYR A 176 -6.66 -6.69 11.27
N LEU A 177 -6.34 -5.63 12.02
CA LEU A 177 -5.10 -4.87 11.83
C LEU A 177 -3.85 -5.70 12.19
N VAL A 178 -3.94 -6.64 13.12
CA VAL A 178 -2.87 -7.63 13.37
C VAL A 178 -2.62 -8.46 12.11
N GLU A 179 -3.67 -8.98 11.48
CA GLU A 179 -3.53 -9.78 10.24
C GLU A 179 -2.93 -8.95 9.09
N VAL A 180 -3.31 -7.69 8.95
CA VAL A 180 -2.70 -6.79 7.96
C VAL A 180 -1.22 -6.58 8.25
N ALA A 181 -0.86 -6.34 9.51
CA ALA A 181 0.51 -6.06 9.93
C ALA A 181 1.46 -7.26 9.81
N LYS A 182 0.97 -8.49 9.87
CA LYS A 182 1.77 -9.71 9.64
C LYS A 182 2.37 -9.78 8.23
N GLY A 183 1.76 -9.14 7.25
CA GLY A 183 2.26 -9.07 5.88
C GLY A 183 3.37 -8.04 5.65
N ALA A 184 3.79 -7.32 6.70
CA ALA A 184 4.88 -6.35 6.59
C ALA A 184 6.23 -7.06 6.42
N ARG A 185 7.05 -6.55 5.50
CA ARG A 185 8.45 -6.98 5.31
C ARG A 185 9.36 -5.85 5.76
N MET A 186 10.05 -6.04 6.88
CA MET A 186 10.81 -4.96 7.54
C MET A 186 11.96 -4.43 6.72
N GLU A 187 12.66 -5.30 5.99
CA GLU A 187 13.79 -4.94 5.11
C GLU A 187 13.40 -3.86 4.09
N LEU A 188 12.13 -3.80 3.76
CA LEU A 188 11.58 -2.95 2.71
C LEU A 188 10.83 -1.73 3.26
N SER A 189 10.52 -1.71 4.55
CA SER A 189 9.89 -0.56 5.21
C SER A 189 10.84 0.64 5.37
N LEU A 190 12.12 0.46 5.03
CA LEU A 190 13.18 1.46 5.14
C LEU A 190 13.37 2.32 3.89
N ILE A 191 12.77 1.91 2.78
CA ILE A 191 12.93 2.49 1.45
C ILE A 191 12.47 3.95 1.37
N HIS A 192 11.59 4.38 2.28
CA HIS A 192 11.02 5.73 2.24
C HIS A 192 11.71 6.74 3.13
N ILE A 193 12.73 6.32 3.82
CA ILE A 193 13.47 7.17 4.74
C ILE A 193 14.77 7.60 4.12
#